data_42ee932e4df50f2381667c50c4fd2501
#
_entry.id   42ee932e4df50f2381667c50c4fd2501
#
_cell.length_a   1.000
_cell.length_b   1.000
_cell.length_c   1.000
_cell.angle_alpha   90.00
_cell.angle_beta   90.00
_cell.angle_gamma   90.00
#
_symmetry.space_group_name_H-M   'P 1'
#
loop_
_entity.id
_entity.type
_entity.pdbx_description
1 polymer ?
#
loop_
_entity_poly.entity_id
_entity_poly.type
_entity_poly.pdbx_seq_one_letter_code
_entity_poly.pdbx_strand_id
1 'polypeptide(L)'
;MAISPAPPQAPPLTRIGGLMVSVALVGVGLAWTYLGMRAIMDIGGACATGGPYVPVQSCPAGASTLLSVGIPLLLLATFAASGLALWIKAPTLLLLMWFLLFGSLGWNFLEYALAEDDIIMGWLVPGIMFELMALPALLLWFGSSWLREYVTERPTSGGLQWKLVYVALVAVGAWIGMLSFNAWT
;
A
#
# COMPACT_ATOMS: atom_id res chain seq x y z
N MET A 1 38.94 6.42 33.58
CA MET A 1 38.31 5.13 33.16
C MET A 1 37.36 5.42 32.02
N ALA A 2 37.71 5.07 30.78
CA ALA A 2 36.82 5.22 29.64
C ALA A 2 35.87 4.01 29.62
N ILE A 3 34.56 4.23 29.82
CA ILE A 3 33.55 3.21 29.71
C ILE A 3 33.42 2.88 28.23
N SER A 4 33.88 1.68 27.83
CA SER A 4 33.69 1.18 26.47
C SER A 4 32.18 1.03 26.20
N PRO A 5 31.65 1.63 25.14
CA PRO A 5 30.21 1.47 24.81
C PRO A 5 29.89 -0.01 24.57
N ALA A 6 28.81 -0.48 25.20
CA ALA A 6 28.34 -1.86 25.01
C ALA A 6 28.05 -2.14 23.53
N PRO A 7 28.38 -3.32 23.00
CA PRO A 7 28.12 -3.67 21.61
C PRO A 7 26.62 -3.58 21.32
N PRO A 8 26.24 -3.11 20.11
CA PRO A 8 24.84 -3.02 19.71
C PRO A 8 24.20 -4.42 19.77
N GLN A 9 23.19 -4.55 20.60
CA GLN A 9 22.42 -5.81 20.69
C GLN A 9 21.63 -6.04 19.40
N ALA A 10 21.68 -7.28 18.89
CA ALA A 10 20.86 -7.68 17.75
C ALA A 10 19.36 -7.50 18.06
N PRO A 11 18.54 -7.03 17.11
CA PRO A 11 17.11 -6.87 17.33
C PRO A 11 16.48 -8.24 17.63
N PRO A 12 15.53 -8.32 18.58
CA PRO A 12 14.87 -9.58 18.91
C PRO A 12 14.10 -10.11 17.70
N LEU A 13 14.18 -11.42 17.43
CA LEU A 13 13.54 -12.10 16.30
C LEU A 13 12.04 -11.83 16.21
N THR A 14 11.37 -11.61 17.35
CA THR A 14 9.94 -11.27 17.42
C THR A 14 9.63 -9.94 16.72
N ARG A 15 10.53 -8.95 16.78
CA ARG A 15 10.32 -7.65 16.11
C ARG A 15 10.52 -7.75 14.60
N ILE A 16 11.49 -8.54 14.16
CA ILE A 16 11.71 -8.80 12.73
C ILE A 16 10.52 -9.57 12.16
N GLY A 17 10.05 -10.62 12.85
CA GLY A 17 8.86 -11.38 12.45
C GLY A 17 7.60 -10.50 12.41
N GLY A 18 7.38 -9.67 13.42
CA GLY A 18 6.29 -8.69 13.43
C GLY A 18 6.33 -7.72 12.26
N LEU A 19 7.52 -7.20 11.92
CA LEU A 19 7.71 -6.34 10.75
C LEU A 19 7.34 -7.08 9.45
N MET A 20 7.86 -8.30 9.26
CA MET A 20 7.57 -9.09 8.05
C MET A 20 6.07 -9.37 7.89
N VAL A 21 5.39 -9.76 8.96
CA VAL A 21 3.94 -9.97 8.96
C VAL A 21 3.19 -8.69 8.64
N SER A 22 3.56 -7.57 9.28
CA SER A 22 2.92 -6.29 9.00
C SER A 22 3.10 -5.84 7.55
N VAL A 23 4.29 -6.03 6.96
CA VAL A 23 4.56 -5.72 5.55
C VAL A 23 3.74 -6.61 4.61
N ALA A 24 3.60 -7.91 4.92
CA ALA A 24 2.73 -8.80 4.13
C ALA A 24 1.25 -8.38 4.23
N LEU A 25 0.78 -7.98 5.42
CA LEU A 25 -0.59 -7.46 5.60
C LEU A 25 -0.84 -6.16 4.84
N VAL A 26 0.17 -5.32 4.64
CA VAL A 26 0.06 -4.16 3.72
C VAL A 26 -0.27 -4.65 2.30
N GLY A 27 0.39 -5.70 1.82
CA GLY A 27 0.09 -6.30 0.51
C GLY A 27 -1.34 -6.84 0.42
N VAL A 28 -1.82 -7.54 1.45
CA VAL A 28 -3.22 -8.04 1.51
C VAL A 28 -4.20 -6.88 1.44
N GLY A 29 -4.02 -5.85 2.28
CA GLY A 29 -4.90 -4.67 2.30
C GLY A 29 -4.90 -3.90 0.98
N LEU A 30 -3.74 -3.78 0.32
CA LEU A 30 -3.63 -3.20 -1.03
C LEU A 30 -4.44 -4.00 -2.06
N ALA A 31 -4.32 -5.33 -2.07
CA ALA A 31 -5.05 -6.18 -3.01
C ALA A 31 -6.56 -6.08 -2.80
N TRP A 32 -7.04 -6.12 -1.56
CA TRP A 32 -8.47 -5.98 -1.26
C TRP A 32 -9.00 -4.59 -1.63
N THR A 33 -8.22 -3.53 -1.37
CA THR A 33 -8.60 -2.17 -1.73
C THR A 33 -8.65 -2.00 -3.25
N TYR A 34 -7.62 -2.48 -3.96
CA TYR A 34 -7.53 -2.40 -5.42
C TYR A 34 -8.65 -3.17 -6.11
N LEU A 35 -8.83 -4.46 -5.77
CA LEU A 35 -9.83 -5.32 -6.39
C LEU A 35 -11.25 -4.92 -6.01
N GLY A 36 -11.48 -4.51 -4.75
CA GLY A 36 -12.78 -4.01 -4.31
C GLY A 36 -13.19 -2.73 -5.02
N MET A 37 -12.23 -1.80 -5.20
CA MET A 37 -12.47 -0.59 -5.99
C MET A 37 -12.77 -0.93 -7.45
N ARG A 38 -11.99 -1.82 -8.06
CA ARG A 38 -12.20 -2.27 -9.44
C ARG A 38 -13.59 -2.90 -9.63
N ALA A 39 -14.00 -3.78 -8.73
CA ALA A 39 -15.33 -4.40 -8.79
C ALA A 39 -16.49 -3.37 -8.70
N ILE A 40 -16.28 -2.26 -7.98
CA ILE A 40 -17.26 -1.16 -7.93
C ILE A 40 -17.20 -0.32 -9.22
N MET A 41 -16.02 -0.09 -9.79
CA MET A 41 -15.87 0.65 -11.04
C MET A 41 -16.47 -0.10 -12.23
N ASP A 42 -16.35 -1.43 -12.28
CA ASP A 42 -16.95 -2.30 -13.32
C ASP A 42 -18.47 -2.15 -13.42
N ILE A 43 -19.13 -1.73 -12.35
CA ILE A 43 -20.59 -1.51 -12.32
C ILE A 43 -20.97 -0.01 -12.39
N GLY A 44 -20.07 0.86 -12.87
CA GLY A 44 -20.32 2.29 -13.06
C GLY A 44 -19.89 3.18 -11.90
N GLY A 45 -19.10 2.67 -10.94
CA GLY A 45 -18.47 3.47 -9.90
C GLY A 45 -19.36 3.82 -8.70
N ALA A 46 -20.62 3.41 -8.68
CA ALA A 46 -21.52 3.64 -7.56
C ALA A 46 -22.41 2.41 -7.31
N CYS A 47 -22.42 1.97 -6.06
CA CYS A 47 -23.33 0.94 -5.60
C CYS A 47 -23.77 1.23 -4.16
N ALA A 48 -24.95 0.72 -3.74
CA ALA A 48 -25.38 0.81 -2.36
C ALA A 48 -26.03 -0.49 -1.92
N THR A 49 -25.73 -0.91 -0.69
CA THR A 49 -26.38 -2.04 -0.01
C THR A 49 -27.07 -1.52 1.24
N GLY A 50 -28.41 -1.33 1.15
CA GLY A 50 -29.24 -0.86 2.25
C GLY A 50 -29.23 0.67 2.44
N GLY A 51 -30.12 1.14 3.32
CA GLY A 51 -30.30 2.55 3.62
C GLY A 51 -31.54 3.17 2.96
N PRO A 52 -31.77 4.50 3.17
CA PRO A 52 -32.94 5.20 2.66
C PRO A 52 -32.93 5.39 1.13
N TYR A 53 -31.80 5.16 0.48
CA TYR A 53 -31.66 5.23 -0.96
C TYR A 53 -31.92 3.87 -1.57
N VAL A 54 -32.85 3.79 -2.53
CA VAL A 54 -33.04 2.59 -3.34
C VAL A 54 -31.86 2.52 -4.30
N PRO A 55 -30.94 1.55 -4.16
CA PRO A 55 -29.79 1.45 -5.05
C PRO A 55 -30.28 1.08 -6.44
N VAL A 56 -29.82 1.81 -7.44
CA VAL A 56 -30.03 1.46 -8.85
C VAL A 56 -29.30 0.15 -9.16
N GLN A 57 -28.22 -0.12 -8.41
CA GLN A 57 -27.40 -1.31 -8.55
C GLN A 57 -26.85 -1.77 -7.18
N SER A 58 -26.98 -3.07 -6.88
CA SER A 58 -26.40 -3.68 -5.70
C SER A 58 -24.88 -3.79 -5.82
N CYS A 59 -24.15 -3.63 -4.71
CA CYS A 59 -22.71 -3.86 -4.70
C CYS A 59 -22.39 -5.34 -5.00
N PRO A 60 -21.29 -5.62 -5.72
CA PRO A 60 -20.83 -6.99 -5.91
C PRO A 60 -20.63 -7.68 -4.57
N ALA A 61 -21.04 -8.96 -4.49
CA ALA A 61 -20.95 -9.73 -3.25
C ALA A 61 -19.52 -9.70 -2.69
N GLY A 62 -19.40 -9.39 -1.40
CA GLY A 62 -18.10 -9.37 -0.71
C GLY A 62 -17.19 -8.17 -1.02
N ALA A 63 -17.28 -7.56 -2.21
CA ALA A 63 -16.35 -6.49 -2.62
C ALA A 63 -16.38 -5.27 -1.71
N SER A 64 -17.58 -4.79 -1.35
CA SER A 64 -17.75 -3.65 -0.42
C SER A 64 -17.23 -3.97 0.99
N THR A 65 -17.42 -5.20 1.47
CA THR A 65 -16.92 -5.65 2.78
C THR A 65 -15.40 -5.70 2.78
N LEU A 66 -14.79 -6.31 1.76
CA LEU A 66 -13.34 -6.41 1.65
C LEU A 66 -12.68 -5.04 1.46
N LEU A 67 -13.30 -4.12 0.72
CA LEU A 67 -12.84 -2.74 0.62
C LEU A 67 -12.90 -2.03 1.98
N SER A 68 -14.01 -2.18 2.71
CA SER A 68 -14.20 -1.55 4.03
C SER A 68 -13.22 -2.06 5.09
N VAL A 69 -12.82 -3.33 5.01
CA VAL A 69 -11.82 -3.94 5.89
C VAL A 69 -10.40 -3.69 5.39
N GLY A 70 -10.21 -3.69 4.08
CA GLY A 70 -8.89 -3.53 3.43
C GLY A 70 -8.23 -2.19 3.76
N ILE A 71 -8.98 -1.09 3.74
CA ILE A 71 -8.44 0.24 4.04
C ILE A 71 -7.93 0.35 5.50
N PRO A 72 -8.72 0.03 6.54
CA PRO A 72 -8.20 0.02 7.91
C PRO A 72 -7.05 -0.95 8.12
N LEU A 73 -7.11 -2.15 7.55
CA LEU A 73 -6.02 -3.13 7.61
C LEU A 73 -4.73 -2.56 7.02
N LEU A 74 -4.79 -1.94 5.84
CA LEU A 74 -3.67 -1.31 5.18
C LEU A 74 -3.03 -0.22 6.04
N LEU A 75 -3.84 0.66 6.63
CA LEU A 75 -3.36 1.74 7.49
C LEU A 75 -2.71 1.19 8.77
N LEU A 76 -3.39 0.31 9.48
CA LEU A 76 -2.87 -0.28 10.72
C LEU A 76 -1.58 -1.06 10.48
N ALA A 77 -1.54 -1.88 9.42
CA ALA A 77 -0.36 -2.64 9.04
C ALA A 77 0.82 -1.71 8.67
N THR A 78 0.55 -0.59 7.97
CA THR A 78 1.57 0.40 7.62
C THR A 78 2.14 1.10 8.86
N PHE A 79 1.30 1.51 9.80
CA PHE A 79 1.76 2.13 11.04
C PHE A 79 2.55 1.13 11.89
N ALA A 80 2.09 -0.12 12.02
CA ALA A 80 2.81 -1.17 12.73
C ALA A 80 4.17 -1.46 12.08
N ALA A 81 4.22 -1.62 10.76
CA ALA A 81 5.47 -1.84 10.04
C ALA A 81 6.43 -0.66 10.18
N SER A 82 5.94 0.59 10.07
CA SER A 82 6.76 1.78 10.23
C SER A 82 7.32 1.92 11.65
N GLY A 83 6.51 1.67 12.67
CA GLY A 83 6.96 1.67 14.06
C GLY A 83 8.03 0.60 14.34
N LEU A 84 7.80 -0.63 13.87
CA LEU A 84 8.77 -1.72 14.01
C LEU A 84 10.06 -1.46 13.23
N ALA A 85 9.97 -0.90 12.02
CA ALA A 85 11.13 -0.52 11.21
C ALA A 85 12.00 0.52 11.92
N LEU A 86 11.41 1.54 12.55
CA LEU A 86 12.14 2.54 13.34
C LEU A 86 12.92 1.89 14.49
N TRP A 87 12.34 0.89 15.17
CA TRP A 87 12.99 0.21 16.29
C TRP A 87 14.21 -0.63 15.89
N ILE A 88 14.17 -1.25 14.71
CA ILE A 88 15.29 -2.07 14.19
C ILE A 88 16.22 -1.29 13.27
N LYS A 89 15.99 0.03 13.11
CA LYS A 89 16.75 0.92 12.20
C LYS A 89 16.67 0.49 10.72
N ALA A 90 15.56 -0.13 10.33
CA ALA A 90 15.25 -0.44 8.94
C ALA A 90 14.62 0.79 8.24
N PRO A 91 14.64 0.87 6.90
CA PRO A 91 13.93 1.90 6.16
C PRO A 91 12.43 1.89 6.47
N THR A 92 11.81 3.06 6.51
CA THR A 92 10.36 3.16 6.71
C THR A 92 9.61 2.70 5.46
N LEU A 93 8.46 2.06 5.66
CA LEU A 93 7.60 1.59 4.57
C LEU A 93 6.71 2.70 3.98
N LEU A 94 6.62 3.86 4.65
CA LEU A 94 5.63 4.88 4.38
C LEU A 94 5.63 5.37 2.92
N LEU A 95 6.82 5.66 2.36
CA LEU A 95 6.93 6.11 0.97
C LEU A 95 6.54 5.03 -0.04
N LEU A 96 6.93 3.77 0.22
CA LEU A 96 6.54 2.65 -0.63
C LEU A 96 5.03 2.45 -0.60
N MET A 97 4.42 2.46 0.58
CA MET A 97 2.98 2.32 0.74
C MET A 97 2.23 3.48 0.06
N TRP A 98 2.70 4.72 0.24
CA TRP A 98 2.13 5.88 -0.42
C TRP A 98 2.13 5.72 -1.94
N PHE A 99 3.28 5.35 -2.52
CA PHE A 99 3.38 5.07 -3.96
C PHE A 99 2.44 3.95 -4.40
N LEU A 100 2.43 2.81 -3.70
CA LEU A 100 1.61 1.66 -4.08
C LEU A 100 0.10 1.97 -3.96
N LEU A 101 -0.31 2.69 -2.93
CA LEU A 101 -1.71 3.05 -2.73
C LEU A 101 -2.18 4.04 -3.82
N PHE A 102 -1.51 5.18 -3.94
CA PHE A 102 -1.94 6.20 -4.90
C PHE A 102 -1.67 5.80 -6.35
N GLY A 103 -0.57 5.12 -6.64
CA GLY A 103 -0.28 4.60 -7.98
C GLY A 103 -1.27 3.52 -8.40
N SER A 104 -1.66 2.60 -7.51
CA SER A 104 -2.68 1.60 -7.85
C SER A 104 -4.08 2.21 -8.05
N LEU A 105 -4.44 3.22 -7.26
CA LEU A 105 -5.67 3.97 -7.46
C LEU A 105 -5.63 4.76 -8.77
N GLY A 106 -4.54 5.49 -9.02
CA GLY A 106 -4.34 6.24 -10.25
C GLY A 106 -4.44 5.35 -11.48
N TRP A 107 -3.77 4.20 -11.44
CA TRP A 107 -3.84 3.21 -12.52
C TRP A 107 -5.27 2.72 -12.78
N ASN A 108 -6.03 2.36 -11.74
CA ASN A 108 -7.44 1.97 -11.89
C ASN A 108 -8.23 3.06 -12.61
N PHE A 109 -8.16 4.30 -12.15
CA PHE A 109 -8.88 5.41 -12.76
C PHE A 109 -8.45 5.67 -14.22
N LEU A 110 -7.15 5.60 -14.51
CA LEU A 110 -6.64 5.79 -15.88
C LEU A 110 -7.08 4.66 -16.82
N GLU A 111 -7.03 3.42 -16.36
CA GLU A 111 -7.48 2.27 -17.15
C GLU A 111 -8.94 2.43 -17.57
N TYR A 112 -9.85 2.78 -16.63
CA TYR A 112 -11.27 3.01 -16.94
C TYR A 112 -11.51 4.27 -17.77
N ALA A 113 -10.69 5.31 -17.59
CA ALA A 113 -10.79 6.52 -18.39
C ALA A 113 -10.47 6.30 -19.87
N LEU A 114 -9.61 5.30 -20.17
CA LEU A 114 -9.06 5.02 -21.50
C LEU A 114 -9.58 3.71 -22.11
N ALA A 115 -10.46 2.99 -21.40
CA ALA A 115 -10.95 1.67 -21.86
C ALA A 115 -11.99 1.75 -22.98
N GLU A 116 -12.67 2.86 -23.14
CA GLU A 116 -13.67 3.11 -24.18
C GLU A 116 -13.10 3.96 -25.32
N ASP A 117 -13.81 4.02 -26.45
CA ASP A 117 -13.40 4.82 -27.61
C ASP A 117 -13.37 6.33 -27.29
N ASP A 118 -14.20 6.76 -26.34
CA ASP A 118 -14.25 8.14 -25.85
C ASP A 118 -13.60 8.25 -24.46
N ILE A 119 -12.76 9.27 -24.29
CA ILE A 119 -12.06 9.53 -23.01
C ILE A 119 -13.07 10.01 -21.96
N ILE A 120 -13.20 9.26 -20.86
CA ILE A 120 -14.10 9.60 -19.76
C ILE A 120 -13.37 10.55 -18.79
N MET A 121 -13.57 11.87 -18.95
CA MET A 121 -12.92 12.91 -18.15
C MET A 121 -13.14 12.75 -16.63
N GLY A 122 -14.30 12.20 -16.22
CA GLY A 122 -14.63 11.94 -14.82
C GLY A 122 -13.67 10.96 -14.14
N TRP A 123 -13.07 10.04 -14.88
CA TRP A 123 -12.06 9.10 -14.41
C TRP A 123 -10.64 9.59 -14.69
N LEU A 124 -10.42 10.29 -15.81
CA LEU A 124 -9.10 10.75 -16.22
C LEU A 124 -8.48 11.74 -15.21
N VAL A 125 -9.26 12.72 -14.76
CA VAL A 125 -8.75 13.76 -13.84
C VAL A 125 -8.28 13.17 -12.50
N PRO A 126 -9.09 12.39 -11.76
CA PRO A 126 -8.60 11.77 -10.53
C PRO A 126 -7.45 10.80 -10.80
N GLY A 127 -7.44 10.05 -11.90
CA GLY A 127 -6.32 9.19 -12.27
C GLY A 127 -4.99 9.94 -12.35
N ILE A 128 -4.95 11.03 -13.09
CA ILE A 128 -3.76 11.89 -13.20
C ILE A 128 -3.37 12.47 -11.83
N MET A 129 -4.32 12.93 -11.03
CA MET A 129 -4.03 13.48 -9.71
C MET A 129 -3.40 12.45 -8.79
N PHE A 130 -3.90 11.21 -8.75
CA PHE A 130 -3.33 10.14 -7.93
C PHE A 130 -1.92 9.75 -8.40
N GLU A 131 -1.67 9.68 -9.71
CA GLU A 131 -0.32 9.43 -10.24
C GLU A 131 0.66 10.56 -9.89
N LEU A 132 0.23 11.81 -9.97
CA LEU A 132 1.05 12.95 -9.54
C LEU A 132 1.37 12.92 -8.04
N MET A 133 0.49 12.35 -7.21
CA MET A 133 0.76 12.14 -5.79
C MET A 133 1.69 10.94 -5.54
N ALA A 134 1.64 9.90 -6.38
CA ALA A 134 2.45 8.70 -6.28
C ALA A 134 3.91 8.92 -6.72
N LEU A 135 4.13 9.63 -7.82
CA LEU A 135 5.45 9.83 -8.44
C LEU A 135 6.52 10.40 -7.48
N PRO A 136 6.27 11.45 -6.68
CA PRO A 136 7.26 11.96 -5.74
C PRO A 136 7.71 10.90 -4.72
N ALA A 137 6.78 10.07 -4.23
CA ALA A 137 7.10 9.02 -3.28
C ALA A 137 7.98 7.93 -3.90
N LEU A 138 7.72 7.57 -5.16
CA LEU A 138 8.56 6.64 -5.93
C LEU A 138 9.97 7.21 -6.14
N LEU A 139 10.07 8.46 -6.57
CA LEU A 139 11.36 9.14 -6.78
C LEU A 139 12.17 9.24 -5.48
N LEU A 140 11.52 9.55 -4.36
CA LEU A 140 12.17 9.60 -3.05
C LEU A 140 12.55 8.19 -2.55
N TRP A 141 11.74 7.18 -2.84
CA TRP A 141 12.05 5.79 -2.48
C TRP A 141 13.27 5.24 -3.21
N PHE A 142 13.35 5.46 -4.52
CA PHE A 142 14.47 5.01 -5.36
C PHE A 142 15.59 6.04 -5.47
N GLY A 143 15.31 7.30 -5.14
CA GLY A 143 16.14 8.47 -5.38
C GLY A 143 17.56 8.37 -4.86
N SER A 144 18.41 9.22 -5.40
CA SER A 144 19.83 9.31 -5.12
C SER A 144 20.13 9.47 -3.63
N SER A 145 21.31 9.05 -3.21
CA SER A 145 21.83 9.22 -1.84
C SER A 145 21.72 10.67 -1.35
N TRP A 146 21.81 11.65 -2.25
CA TRP A 146 21.70 13.08 -1.97
C TRP A 146 20.29 13.49 -1.48
N LEU A 147 19.22 13.02 -2.11
CA LEU A 147 17.84 13.28 -1.65
C LEU A 147 17.54 12.58 -0.33
N ARG A 148 18.14 11.42 -0.10
CA ARG A 148 18.02 10.69 1.19
C ARG A 148 18.73 11.38 2.33
N GLU A 149 19.91 11.97 2.10
CA GLU A 149 20.67 12.70 3.10
C GLU A 149 19.93 13.96 3.57
N TYR A 150 19.16 14.59 2.66
CA TYR A 150 18.37 15.77 2.97
C TYR A 150 17.06 15.47 3.72
N VAL A 151 16.42 14.30 3.46
CA VAL A 151 15.10 13.94 4.03
C VAL A 151 15.21 12.99 5.22
N THR A 152 16.27 12.18 5.29
CA THR A 152 16.48 11.20 6.36
C THR A 152 17.87 11.34 6.94
N GLU A 153 17.98 11.99 8.08
CA GLU A 153 19.24 12.19 8.84
C GLU A 153 19.89 10.89 9.35
N ARG A 154 19.47 9.69 8.93
CA ARG A 154 19.97 8.43 9.46
C ARG A 154 20.49 7.50 8.38
N PRO A 155 21.78 7.12 8.40
CA PRO A 155 22.30 6.07 7.52
C PRO A 155 21.66 4.73 7.90
N THR A 156 20.86 4.18 7.02
CA THR A 156 20.29 2.83 7.18
C THR A 156 21.27 1.80 6.63
N SER A 157 21.81 0.94 7.51
CA SER A 157 22.62 -0.21 7.09
C SER A 157 21.75 -1.19 6.30
N GLY A 158 22.20 -1.60 5.10
CA GLY A 158 21.49 -2.60 4.28
C GLY A 158 20.28 -2.08 3.50
N GLY A 159 20.22 -0.80 3.15
CA GLY A 159 19.04 -0.15 2.55
C GLY A 159 18.45 -0.86 1.31
N LEU A 160 19.26 -1.41 0.41
CA LEU A 160 18.76 -2.12 -0.78
C LEU A 160 18.16 -3.49 -0.43
N GLN A 161 18.80 -4.23 0.47
CA GLN A 161 18.30 -5.55 0.89
C GLN A 161 16.93 -5.45 1.55
N TRP A 162 16.74 -4.49 2.46
CA TRP A 162 15.44 -4.22 3.08
C TRP A 162 14.38 -3.82 2.05
N LYS A 163 14.73 -3.03 1.05
CA LYS A 163 13.80 -2.64 -0.02
C LYS A 163 13.34 -3.86 -0.80
N LEU A 164 14.25 -4.75 -1.18
CA LEU A 164 13.91 -5.99 -1.87
C LEU A 164 13.03 -6.90 -1.02
N VAL A 165 13.33 -7.04 0.28
CA VAL A 165 12.51 -7.81 1.22
C VAL A 165 11.10 -7.22 1.32
N TYR A 166 10.97 -5.90 1.42
CA TYR A 166 9.66 -5.24 1.49
C TYR A 166 8.84 -5.47 0.21
N VAL A 167 9.45 -5.27 -0.96
CA VAL A 167 8.77 -5.52 -2.25
C VAL A 167 8.32 -6.97 -2.36
N ALA A 168 9.17 -7.92 -2.00
CA ALA A 168 8.83 -9.34 -2.02
C ALA A 168 7.68 -9.69 -1.06
N LEU A 169 7.71 -9.17 0.17
CA LEU A 169 6.67 -9.42 1.17
C LEU A 169 5.34 -8.77 0.79
N VAL A 170 5.36 -7.55 0.24
CA VAL A 170 4.15 -6.90 -0.28
C VAL A 170 3.59 -7.70 -1.45
N ALA A 171 4.43 -8.19 -2.36
CA ALA A 171 3.99 -9.02 -3.49
C ALA A 171 3.35 -10.34 -3.02
N VAL A 172 3.97 -11.03 -2.06
CA VAL A 172 3.40 -12.24 -1.44
C VAL A 172 2.07 -11.92 -0.75
N GLY A 173 2.02 -10.84 0.02
CA GLY A 173 0.79 -10.40 0.68
C GLY A 173 -0.31 -10.06 -0.33
N ALA A 174 0.02 -9.34 -1.40
CA ALA A 174 -0.93 -9.01 -2.47
C ALA A 174 -1.45 -10.28 -3.17
N TRP A 175 -0.59 -11.25 -3.41
CA TRP A 175 -1.01 -12.54 -3.97
C TRP A 175 -2.00 -13.29 -3.05
N ILE A 176 -1.70 -13.37 -1.74
CA ILE A 176 -2.61 -13.93 -0.74
C ILE A 176 -3.94 -13.14 -0.70
N GLY A 177 -3.86 -11.81 -0.75
CA GLY A 177 -5.02 -10.92 -0.80
C GLY A 177 -5.90 -11.18 -2.03
N MET A 178 -5.29 -11.36 -3.20
CA MET A 178 -6.01 -11.69 -4.44
C MET A 178 -6.69 -13.06 -4.37
N LEU A 179 -5.99 -14.09 -3.85
CA LEU A 179 -6.58 -15.41 -3.66
C LEU A 179 -7.76 -15.38 -2.69
N SER A 180 -7.62 -14.66 -1.58
CA SER A 180 -8.70 -14.53 -0.60
C SER A 180 -9.87 -13.69 -1.14
N PHE A 181 -9.61 -12.64 -1.92
CA PHE A 181 -10.65 -11.86 -2.58
C PHE A 181 -11.50 -12.75 -3.51
N ASN A 182 -10.86 -13.51 -4.40
CA ASN A 182 -11.55 -14.42 -5.34
C ASN A 182 -12.32 -15.55 -4.64
N ALA A 183 -11.96 -15.89 -3.40
CA ALA A 183 -12.67 -16.91 -2.62
C ALA A 183 -13.92 -16.34 -1.92
N TRP A 184 -14.03 -15.02 -1.76
CA TRP A 184 -15.12 -14.36 -1.05
C TRP A 184 -16.11 -13.62 -1.97
N THR A 185 -15.74 -13.40 -3.20
CA THR A 185 -16.56 -12.78 -4.27
C THR A 185 -16.98 -13.81 -5.32
#